data_824c9c7dae4f750def10ccfcb9341017
#
_entry.id   824c9c7dae4f750def10ccfcb9341017
#
_cell.length_a   1.000
_cell.length_b   1.000
_cell.length_c   1.000
_cell.angle_alpha   90.00
_cell.angle_beta   90.00
_cell.angle_gamma   90.00
#
_symmetry.space_group_name_H-M   'P 1'
#
loop_
_entity.id
_entity.type
_entity.pdbx_description
1 polymer ?
#
loop_
_entity_poly.entity_id
_entity_poly.type
_entity_poly.pdbx_seq_one_letter_code
_entity_poly.pdbx_strand_id
1 'polypeptide(L)'
;MDILAVYKIGITVLIPVFSAFTCGALVALSLRDCLTQEERRLKKIMLVYLSLSALGWYMAFCYEFHPVLFTWLNVLCLVSFVLPSIFFYRIVRYLTRLGRAERFSRLHYLLPALLAGVLFVWSLFVPMDVQIEIVEGKALVFPAGYETFTRFSTLKPLLRVLL
;
A
#
# COMPACT_ATOMS: atom_id res chain seq x y z
N MET A 1 28.17 7.45 0.40
CA MET A 1 26.69 7.47 0.62
C MET A 1 26.34 8.88 1.06
N ASP A 2 25.44 9.53 0.33
CA ASP A 2 25.15 10.95 0.56
C ASP A 2 24.33 11.12 1.83
N ILE A 3 24.74 12.04 2.72
CA ILE A 3 24.07 12.29 4.02
C ILE A 3 22.57 12.56 3.83
N LEU A 4 22.24 13.24 2.72
CA LEU A 4 20.85 13.52 2.34
C LEU A 4 20.04 12.24 2.03
N ALA A 5 20.68 11.26 1.39
CA ALA A 5 20.05 9.96 1.11
C ALA A 5 19.77 9.17 2.39
N VAL A 6 20.73 9.16 3.33
CA VAL A 6 20.55 8.53 4.66
C VAL A 6 19.39 9.17 5.42
N TYR A 7 19.33 10.50 5.40
CA TYR A 7 18.27 11.25 6.08
C TYR A 7 16.90 10.96 5.46
N LYS A 8 16.80 10.92 4.12
CA LYS A 8 15.56 10.53 3.43
C LYS A 8 15.12 9.12 3.80
N ILE A 9 16.02 8.13 3.79
CA ILE A 9 15.71 6.74 4.19
C ILE A 9 15.21 6.71 5.63
N GLY A 10 15.87 7.42 6.54
CA GLY A 10 15.50 7.47 7.95
C GLY A 10 14.07 7.96 8.16
N ILE A 11 13.73 9.10 7.59
CA ILE A 11 12.41 9.72 7.81
C ILE A 11 11.31 9.04 7.01
N THR A 12 11.57 8.72 5.74
CA THR A 12 10.50 8.24 4.85
C THR A 12 10.22 6.75 4.98
N VAL A 13 11.16 5.95 5.45
CA VAL A 13 11.03 4.50 5.51
C VAL A 13 11.23 3.94 6.91
N LEU A 14 12.38 4.18 7.54
CA LEU A 14 12.69 3.54 8.82
C LEU A 14 11.70 3.91 9.92
N ILE A 15 11.39 5.20 10.07
CA ILE A 15 10.46 5.66 11.10
C ILE A 15 9.04 5.12 10.88
N PRO A 16 8.42 5.25 9.68
CA PRO A 16 7.09 4.73 9.45
C PRO A 16 7.00 3.20 9.56
N VAL A 17 7.98 2.46 9.03
CA VAL A 17 8.00 0.98 9.10
C VAL A 17 8.17 0.54 10.54
N PHE A 18 9.10 1.13 11.29
CA PHE A 18 9.32 0.81 12.70
C PHE A 18 8.08 1.13 13.55
N SER A 19 7.45 2.28 13.31
CA SER A 19 6.21 2.67 13.99
C SER A 19 5.08 1.69 13.70
N ALA A 20 4.89 1.32 12.43
CA ALA A 20 3.86 0.37 12.04
C ALA A 20 4.11 -1.03 12.64
N PHE A 21 5.38 -1.47 12.69
CA PHE A 21 5.77 -2.73 13.31
C PHE A 21 5.53 -2.72 14.82
N THR A 22 5.97 -1.67 15.50
CA THR A 22 5.82 -1.53 16.97
C THR A 22 4.34 -1.48 17.36
N CYS A 23 3.54 -0.63 16.67
CA CYS A 23 2.10 -0.57 16.89
C CYS A 23 1.43 -1.92 16.57
N GLY A 24 1.84 -2.58 15.50
CA GLY A 24 1.34 -3.90 15.12
C GLY A 24 1.63 -4.95 16.19
N ALA A 25 2.85 -4.97 16.74
CA ALA A 25 3.23 -5.89 17.81
C ALA A 25 2.39 -5.65 19.08
N LEU A 26 2.20 -4.38 19.48
CA LEU A 26 1.36 -4.03 20.63
C LEU A 26 -0.09 -4.47 20.43
N VAL A 27 -0.66 -4.23 19.26
CA VAL A 27 -2.02 -4.68 18.92
C VAL A 27 -2.10 -6.21 18.91
N ALA A 28 -1.10 -6.91 18.38
CA ALA A 28 -1.05 -8.37 18.36
C ALA A 28 -0.97 -8.97 19.77
N LEU A 29 -0.15 -8.40 20.63
CA LEU A 29 -0.06 -8.81 22.04
C LEU A 29 -1.40 -8.59 22.75
N SER A 30 -2.02 -7.45 22.53
CA SER A 30 -3.32 -7.11 23.14
C SER A 30 -4.49 -7.97 22.63
N LEU A 31 -4.31 -8.77 21.56
CA LEU A 31 -5.32 -9.72 21.10
C LEU A 31 -5.59 -10.86 22.11
N ARG A 32 -4.63 -11.16 22.98
CA ARG A 32 -4.77 -12.20 24.02
C ARG A 32 -5.77 -11.78 25.10
N ASP A 33 -5.85 -10.47 25.36
CA ASP A 33 -6.61 -9.89 26.47
C ASP A 33 -7.98 -9.32 26.01
N CYS A 34 -8.45 -9.73 24.83
CA CYS A 34 -9.74 -9.26 24.30
C CYS A 34 -10.90 -9.85 25.09
N LEU A 35 -11.70 -8.97 25.69
CA LEU A 35 -12.90 -9.31 26.44
C LEU A 35 -14.09 -9.62 25.52
N THR A 36 -14.19 -8.96 24.37
CA THR A 36 -15.31 -9.09 23.46
C THR A 36 -14.87 -9.54 22.05
N GLN A 37 -15.79 -10.19 21.34
CA GLN A 37 -15.57 -10.61 19.96
C GLN A 37 -15.44 -9.40 19.02
N GLU A 38 -16.10 -8.31 19.31
CA GLU A 38 -16.05 -7.07 18.54
C GLU A 38 -14.68 -6.39 18.67
N GLU A 39 -14.15 -6.32 19.88
CA GLU A 39 -12.82 -5.80 20.15
C GLU A 39 -11.74 -6.61 19.40
N ARG A 40 -11.85 -7.94 19.45
CA ARG A 40 -10.95 -8.83 18.71
C ARG A 40 -11.02 -8.59 17.20
N ARG A 41 -12.22 -8.36 16.67
CA ARG A 41 -12.44 -8.04 15.25
C ARG A 41 -11.78 -6.72 14.87
N LEU A 42 -11.96 -5.67 15.68
CA LEU A 42 -11.34 -4.37 15.46
C LEU A 42 -9.81 -4.47 15.46
N LYS A 43 -9.23 -5.13 16.46
CA LYS A 43 -7.77 -5.33 16.56
C LYS A 43 -7.21 -6.09 15.36
N LYS A 44 -7.93 -7.11 14.84
CA LYS A 44 -7.53 -7.80 13.60
C LYS A 44 -7.53 -6.87 12.39
N ILE A 45 -8.53 -6.00 12.25
CA ILE A 45 -8.60 -5.02 11.17
C ILE A 45 -7.43 -4.01 11.28
N MET A 46 -7.11 -3.56 12.50
CA MET A 46 -5.97 -2.69 12.75
C MET A 46 -4.63 -3.35 12.39
N LEU A 47 -4.46 -4.64 12.71
CA LEU A 47 -3.25 -5.38 12.32
C LEU A 47 -3.09 -5.45 10.81
N VAL A 48 -4.16 -5.76 10.08
CA VAL A 48 -4.12 -5.78 8.61
C VAL A 48 -3.78 -4.40 8.06
N TYR A 49 -4.39 -3.34 8.60
CA TYR A 49 -4.07 -1.95 8.23
C TYR A 49 -2.59 -1.62 8.43
N LEU A 50 -2.05 -1.91 9.61
CA LEU A 50 -0.65 -1.63 9.95
C LEU A 50 0.33 -2.43 9.08
N SER A 51 0.03 -3.71 8.83
CA SER A 51 0.85 -4.57 7.97
C SER A 51 0.88 -4.06 6.53
N LEU A 52 -0.26 -3.66 5.98
CA LEU A 52 -0.35 -3.09 4.63
C LEU A 52 0.34 -1.72 4.56
N SER A 53 0.24 -0.91 5.61
CA SER A 53 0.94 0.37 5.69
C SER A 53 2.45 0.19 5.73
N ALA A 54 2.96 -0.76 6.51
CA ALA A 54 4.39 -1.09 6.54
C ALA A 54 4.87 -1.58 5.17
N LEU A 55 4.07 -2.44 4.51
CA LEU A 55 4.37 -2.90 3.16
C LEU A 55 4.42 -1.75 2.16
N GLY A 56 3.48 -0.78 2.24
CA GLY A 56 3.48 0.41 1.37
C GLY A 56 4.75 1.25 1.52
N TRP A 57 5.23 1.45 2.75
CA TRP A 57 6.49 2.14 2.99
C TRP A 57 7.70 1.36 2.49
N TYR A 58 7.70 0.03 2.65
CA TYR A 58 8.73 -0.82 2.05
C TYR A 58 8.74 -0.73 0.53
N MET A 59 7.57 -0.67 -0.11
CA MET A 59 7.47 -0.49 -1.56
C MET A 59 7.96 0.90 -2.00
N ALA A 60 7.76 1.94 -1.19
CA ALA A 60 8.34 3.26 -1.45
C ALA A 60 9.89 3.23 -1.39
N PHE A 61 10.45 2.47 -0.46
CA PHE A 61 11.90 2.21 -0.42
C PHE A 61 12.39 1.48 -1.67
N CYS A 62 11.69 0.41 -2.08
CA CYS A 62 12.06 -0.33 -3.31
C CYS A 62 12.01 0.58 -4.55
N TYR A 63 11.02 1.46 -4.64
CA TYR A 63 10.91 2.42 -5.74
C TYR A 63 12.12 3.35 -5.85
N GLU A 64 12.67 3.78 -4.72
CA GLU A 64 13.79 4.73 -4.69
C GLU A 64 15.17 4.05 -4.86
N PHE A 65 15.34 2.83 -4.32
CA PHE A 65 16.65 2.17 -4.20
C PHE A 65 16.78 0.86 -4.96
N HIS A 66 15.68 0.21 -5.32
CA HIS A 66 15.65 -1.11 -5.96
C HIS A 66 14.58 -1.18 -7.06
N PRO A 67 14.73 -0.44 -8.17
CA PRO A 67 13.71 -0.34 -9.22
C PRO A 67 13.33 -1.71 -9.81
N VAL A 68 14.28 -2.62 -9.96
CA VAL A 68 14.03 -3.98 -10.44
C VAL A 68 13.10 -4.74 -9.49
N LEU A 69 13.37 -4.71 -8.18
CA LEU A 69 12.52 -5.38 -7.19
C LEU A 69 11.14 -4.71 -7.12
N PHE A 70 11.08 -3.38 -7.20
CA PHE A 70 9.83 -2.65 -7.26
C PHE A 70 8.99 -3.07 -8.46
N THR A 71 9.59 -3.23 -9.63
CA THR A 71 8.90 -3.63 -10.86
C THR A 71 8.30 -5.03 -10.72
N TRP A 72 9.05 -5.98 -10.16
CA TRP A 72 8.54 -7.32 -9.85
C TRP A 72 7.35 -7.30 -8.90
N LEU A 73 7.36 -6.41 -7.92
CA LEU A 73 6.34 -6.29 -6.88
C LEU A 73 5.28 -5.21 -7.19
N ASN A 74 5.21 -4.75 -8.42
CA ASN A 74 4.40 -3.62 -8.85
C ASN A 74 2.91 -3.72 -8.45
N VAL A 75 2.32 -4.90 -8.62
CA VAL A 75 0.93 -5.18 -8.21
C VAL A 75 0.76 -5.07 -6.70
N LEU A 76 1.74 -5.57 -5.95
CA LEU A 76 1.73 -5.51 -4.50
C LEU A 76 1.83 -4.05 -4.00
N CYS A 77 2.56 -3.21 -4.74
CA CYS A 77 2.61 -1.78 -4.52
C CYS A 77 1.21 -1.15 -4.58
N LEU A 78 0.46 -1.41 -5.66
CA LEU A 78 -0.89 -0.88 -5.81
C LEU A 78 -1.81 -1.32 -4.66
N VAL A 79 -1.78 -2.60 -4.32
CA VAL A 79 -2.56 -3.16 -3.20
C VAL A 79 -2.20 -2.50 -1.88
N SER A 80 -0.90 -2.30 -1.61
CA SER A 80 -0.41 -1.69 -0.37
C SER A 80 -0.69 -0.20 -0.25
N PHE A 81 -1.00 0.48 -1.35
CA PHE A 81 -1.41 1.89 -1.31
C PHE A 81 -2.92 2.07 -1.18
N VAL A 82 -3.72 1.25 -1.85
CA VAL A 82 -5.18 1.45 -1.91
C VAL A 82 -5.90 0.80 -0.72
N LEU A 83 -5.53 -0.43 -0.35
CA LEU A 83 -6.20 -1.14 0.75
C LEU A 83 -6.08 -0.47 2.12
N PRO A 84 -4.95 0.13 2.53
CA PRO A 84 -4.88 0.84 3.82
C PRO A 84 -5.95 1.91 3.97
N SER A 85 -6.25 2.68 2.91
CA SER A 85 -7.29 3.72 2.95
C SER A 85 -8.66 3.12 3.26
N ILE A 86 -8.98 1.96 2.67
CA ILE A 86 -10.24 1.25 2.91
C ILE A 86 -10.30 0.69 4.35
N PHE A 87 -9.21 0.10 4.82
CA PHE A 87 -9.14 -0.41 6.20
C PHE A 87 -9.18 0.71 7.23
N PHE A 88 -8.52 1.84 6.96
CA PHE A 88 -8.60 3.03 7.80
C PHE A 88 -10.04 3.56 7.89
N TYR A 89 -10.70 3.74 6.74
CA TYR A 89 -12.12 4.13 6.70
C TYR A 89 -12.99 3.15 7.51
N ARG A 90 -12.72 1.85 7.38
CA ARG A 90 -13.45 0.82 8.14
C ARG A 90 -13.20 0.93 9.64
N ILE A 91 -11.99 1.23 10.08
CA ILE A 91 -11.65 1.45 11.51
C ILE A 91 -12.40 2.68 12.02
N VAL A 92 -12.31 3.82 11.33
CA VAL A 92 -13.00 5.05 11.71
C VAL A 92 -14.51 4.83 11.81
N ARG A 93 -15.08 4.19 10.80
CA ARG A 93 -16.52 3.88 10.79
C ARG A 93 -16.92 2.94 11.91
N TYR A 94 -16.08 1.98 12.26
CA TYR A 94 -16.33 1.10 13.42
C TYR A 94 -16.32 1.88 14.73
N LEU A 95 -15.37 2.77 14.92
CA LEU A 95 -15.25 3.59 16.13
C LEU A 95 -16.38 4.62 16.28
N THR A 96 -16.87 5.17 15.16
CA THR A 96 -17.94 6.20 15.18
C THR A 96 -19.33 5.63 15.33
N ARG A 97 -19.53 4.34 15.03
CA ARG A 97 -20.84 3.67 15.10
C ARG A 97 -20.96 2.73 16.31
N LEU A 98 -20.67 3.24 17.48
CA LEU A 98 -20.77 2.49 18.73
C LEU A 98 -22.10 1.71 18.83
N GLY A 99 -22.04 0.39 18.86
CA GLY A 99 -23.14 -0.51 19.19
C GLY A 99 -24.08 -0.93 18.05
N ARG A 100 -23.83 -0.58 16.79
CA ARG A 100 -24.62 -1.08 15.65
C ARG A 100 -23.85 -2.10 14.83
N ALA A 101 -24.46 -3.26 14.55
CA ALA A 101 -23.90 -4.29 13.67
C ALA A 101 -23.55 -3.68 12.31
N GLU A 102 -22.28 -3.70 11.98
CA GLU A 102 -21.78 -3.07 10.75
C GLU A 102 -21.82 -4.06 9.58
N ARG A 103 -22.57 -3.70 8.54
CA ARG A 103 -22.47 -4.34 7.23
C ARG A 103 -21.53 -3.49 6.36
N PHE A 104 -20.25 -3.85 6.34
CA PHE A 104 -19.30 -3.24 5.42
C PHE A 104 -19.43 -3.87 4.03
N SER A 105 -19.73 -3.06 3.03
CA SER A 105 -19.94 -3.55 1.67
C SER A 105 -18.64 -4.11 1.09
N ARG A 106 -18.70 -5.31 0.51
CA ARG A 106 -17.57 -5.94 -0.21
C ARG A 106 -17.18 -5.16 -1.48
N LEU A 107 -18.06 -4.31 -1.98
CA LEU A 107 -17.80 -3.45 -3.14
C LEU A 107 -16.59 -2.54 -2.95
N HIS A 108 -16.28 -2.13 -1.70
CA HIS A 108 -15.10 -1.31 -1.42
C HIS A 108 -13.78 -2.01 -1.75
N TYR A 109 -13.77 -3.34 -1.73
CA TYR A 109 -12.59 -4.14 -2.10
C TYR A 109 -12.56 -4.49 -3.58
N LEU A 110 -13.69 -4.38 -4.28
CA LEU A 110 -13.79 -4.76 -5.69
C LEU A 110 -12.95 -3.84 -6.57
N LEU A 111 -13.03 -2.52 -6.36
CA LEU A 111 -12.28 -1.54 -7.15
C LEU A 111 -10.76 -1.74 -7.04
N PRO A 112 -10.15 -1.84 -5.84
CA PRO A 112 -8.72 -2.16 -5.72
C PRO A 112 -8.33 -3.49 -6.35
N ALA A 113 -9.15 -4.52 -6.18
CA ALA A 113 -8.88 -5.84 -6.75
C ALA A 113 -8.91 -5.79 -8.29
N LEU A 114 -9.86 -5.06 -8.87
CA LEU A 114 -9.97 -4.88 -10.31
C LEU A 114 -8.77 -4.09 -10.86
N LEU A 115 -8.40 -2.98 -10.21
CA LEU A 115 -7.24 -2.18 -10.61
C LEU A 115 -5.93 -2.99 -10.51
N ALA A 116 -5.76 -3.76 -9.44
CA ALA A 116 -4.61 -4.65 -9.27
C ALA A 116 -4.58 -5.73 -10.35
N GLY A 117 -5.73 -6.33 -10.66
CA GLY A 117 -5.86 -7.32 -11.72
C GLY A 117 -5.54 -6.75 -13.11
N VAL A 118 -6.06 -5.57 -13.44
CA VAL A 118 -5.74 -4.87 -14.69
C VAL A 118 -4.26 -4.57 -14.79
N LEU A 119 -3.66 -4.04 -13.72
CA LEU A 119 -2.23 -3.75 -13.71
C LEU A 119 -1.39 -5.03 -13.88
N PHE A 120 -1.76 -6.11 -13.19
CA PHE A 120 -1.08 -7.39 -13.31
C PHE A 120 -1.12 -7.92 -14.75
N VAL A 121 -2.32 -8.01 -15.32
CA VAL A 121 -2.47 -8.50 -16.69
C VAL A 121 -1.73 -7.59 -17.67
N TRP A 122 -1.82 -6.29 -17.54
CA TRP A 122 -1.15 -5.34 -18.43
C TRP A 122 0.38 -5.41 -18.31
N SER A 123 0.90 -5.55 -17.10
CA SER A 123 2.35 -5.70 -16.89
C SER A 123 2.95 -6.96 -17.53
N LEU A 124 2.15 -8.00 -17.78
CA LEU A 124 2.60 -9.19 -18.50
C LEU A 124 2.89 -8.93 -20.00
N PHE A 125 2.26 -7.92 -20.59
CA PHE A 125 2.45 -7.54 -21.98
C PHE A 125 3.51 -6.46 -22.20
N VAL A 126 4.04 -5.85 -21.13
CA VAL A 126 5.08 -4.83 -21.21
C VAL A 126 6.42 -5.46 -20.86
N PRO A 127 7.44 -5.34 -21.72
CA PRO A 127 8.78 -5.87 -21.45
C PRO A 127 9.32 -5.34 -20.12
N MET A 128 10.08 -6.17 -19.41
CA MET A 128 10.57 -5.86 -18.07
C MET A 128 11.55 -4.68 -18.05
N ASP A 129 12.38 -4.60 -19.07
CA ASP A 129 13.33 -3.49 -19.29
C ASP A 129 12.61 -2.14 -19.43
N VAL A 130 11.52 -2.10 -20.21
CA VAL A 130 10.67 -0.90 -20.33
C VAL A 130 10.03 -0.52 -18.99
N GLN A 131 9.57 -1.50 -18.22
CA GLN A 131 8.99 -1.22 -16.90
C GLN A 131 10.04 -0.68 -15.93
N ILE A 132 11.27 -1.19 -15.98
CA ILE A 132 12.40 -0.71 -15.16
C ILE A 132 12.74 0.72 -15.58
N GLU A 133 12.86 1.01 -16.88
CA GLU A 133 13.11 2.36 -17.41
C GLU A 133 12.07 3.38 -16.92
N ILE A 134 10.78 3.03 -16.93
CA ILE A 134 9.70 3.88 -16.40
C ILE A 134 9.91 4.17 -14.90
N VAL A 135 10.31 3.17 -14.13
CA VAL A 135 10.53 3.32 -12.68
C VAL A 135 11.76 4.15 -12.39
N GLU A 136 12.87 3.91 -13.08
CA GLU A 136 14.13 4.67 -12.96
C GLU A 136 13.96 6.12 -13.40
N GLY A 137 13.21 6.33 -14.48
CA GLY A 137 12.83 7.67 -14.96
C GLY A 137 11.82 8.39 -14.05
N LYS A 138 11.46 7.79 -12.88
CA LYS A 138 10.47 8.33 -11.93
C LYS A 138 9.17 8.74 -12.61
N ALA A 139 8.81 7.96 -13.64
CA ALA A 139 7.64 8.16 -14.48
C ALA A 139 7.61 9.51 -15.23
N LEU A 140 8.73 10.17 -15.41
CA LEU A 140 8.91 11.33 -16.28
C LEU A 140 9.30 10.91 -17.71
N VAL A 141 9.74 9.66 -17.88
CA VAL A 141 10.08 9.07 -19.17
C VAL A 141 8.86 8.32 -19.70
N PHE A 142 8.51 8.58 -20.96
CA PHE A 142 7.41 7.95 -21.67
C PHE A 142 7.95 7.16 -22.86
N PRO A 143 8.30 5.87 -22.70
CA PRO A 143 8.79 5.04 -23.79
C PRO A 143 7.77 4.99 -24.94
N ALA A 144 8.24 5.10 -26.17
CA ALA A 144 7.40 5.08 -27.36
C ALA A 144 6.56 3.79 -27.43
N GLY A 145 5.25 3.94 -27.61
CA GLY A 145 4.29 2.82 -27.64
C GLY A 145 3.81 2.34 -26.27
N TYR A 146 4.37 2.83 -25.15
CA TYR A 146 3.96 2.44 -23.79
C TYR A 146 3.46 3.62 -22.93
N GLU A 147 3.16 4.76 -23.56
CA GLU A 147 2.74 5.99 -22.87
C GLU A 147 1.51 5.80 -22.00
N THR A 148 0.52 5.02 -22.48
CA THR A 148 -0.72 4.75 -21.74
C THR A 148 -0.44 3.88 -20.48
N PHE A 149 0.44 2.89 -20.59
CA PHE A 149 0.87 2.08 -19.46
C PHE A 149 1.62 2.94 -18.42
N THR A 150 2.53 3.80 -18.90
CA THR A 150 3.27 4.74 -18.05
C THR A 150 2.32 5.64 -17.28
N ARG A 151 1.36 6.27 -17.95
CA ARG A 151 0.34 7.11 -17.30
C ARG A 151 -0.48 6.33 -16.28
N PHE A 152 -0.92 5.11 -16.61
CA PHE A 152 -1.65 4.27 -15.68
C PHE A 152 -0.80 3.89 -14.46
N SER A 153 0.47 3.55 -14.66
CA SER A 153 1.38 3.21 -13.56
C SER A 153 1.73 4.41 -12.67
N THR A 154 1.76 5.63 -13.21
CA THR A 154 1.98 6.89 -12.47
C THR A 154 0.76 7.38 -11.71
N LEU A 155 -0.45 7.00 -12.12
CA LEU A 155 -1.68 7.34 -11.40
C LEU A 155 -1.78 6.67 -10.02
N LYS A 156 -0.94 5.66 -9.73
CA LYS A 156 -0.94 4.95 -8.43
C LYS A 156 -0.84 5.88 -7.21
N PRO A 157 0.09 6.86 -7.16
CA PRO A 157 0.14 7.78 -6.04
C PRO A 157 -1.05 8.74 -5.98
N LEU A 158 -1.65 9.10 -7.11
CA LEU A 158 -2.82 9.99 -7.16
C LEU A 158 -4.09 9.32 -6.61
N LEU A 159 -4.24 8.01 -6.81
CA LEU A 159 -5.35 7.24 -6.24
C LEU A 159 -5.38 7.28 -4.70
N ARG A 160 -4.23 7.49 -4.06
CA ARG A 160 -4.15 7.67 -2.60
C ARG A 160 -4.73 9.01 -2.13
N VAL A 161 -4.72 10.02 -2.97
CA VAL A 161 -5.21 11.37 -2.65
C VAL A 161 -6.73 11.48 -2.87
N LEU A 162 -7.28 10.62 -3.74
CA LEU A 162 -8.69 10.64 -4.14
C LEU A 162 -9.58 9.68 -3.32
N LEU A 163 -8.98 8.79 -2.52
CA LEU A 163 -9.66 7.82 -1.64
C LEU A 163 -9.49 8.20 -0.16
#